data_31fc4486e01466c2dfcda65cbceb7024
#
_entry.id   31fc4486e01466c2dfcda65cbceb7024
#
_cell.length_a   1.000
_cell.length_b   1.000
_cell.length_c   1.000
_cell.angle_alpha   90.00
_cell.angle_beta   90.00
_cell.angle_gamma   90.00
#
_symmetry.space_group_name_H-M   'P 1'
#
loop_
_entity.id
_entity.type
_entity.pdbx_description
1 polymer ?
#
loop_
_entity_poly.entity_id
_entity_poly.type
_entity_poly.pdbx_seq_one_letter_code
_entity_poly.pdbx_strand_id
1 'polypeptide(L)'
;MATSIEVQKQSVKQLLESGKAHPFVIPEYQRPYAWSDDQVITLFEDLWDFASSQEGEETQGTYFLGTVVSYENENGEQEIIDGQQRITSLFLLLRAIYTKLQAADTKSKEAVNFINQIEPAIWRTNKLTGEVDYSNILLESRVVNNEGNSILRDILKEGKTVDGAKDNYSKNYNKFLELYEKASQDNPLIIYEFIYSVLNQAILLPITADTQDTALTIFSTLNDRGLPLSDADIFKAKIYGQLPAEKKSEFIDEWKELDDKAEYAGESIQSLFYYYMFYLRAVEKDDKSTTPGLRKYYAGAGNKFSKLFDDNLLSNLKKILNIWLVVNKKETVEGEAWTENKDIQKILDALNSYPNEFWKYPVIVYYLQHSDTEDFEKNFLKFCRKLFADLLSVYLEIPTINAVKSAILKLDVSIIGSSKPSFEFRTVDSQVLADRIKILIEMQFVCFLRLWLTKNKMRCFLTNGRLNIFFHKNGRLITS
;
A
#
# COMPACT_ATOMS: atom_id res chain seq x y z
N MET A 1 -22.01 -21.99 9.38
CA MET A 1 -23.20 -21.28 8.86
C MET A 1 -22.87 -20.88 7.44
N ALA A 2 -23.81 -21.05 6.50
CA ALA A 2 -23.57 -20.55 5.13
C ALA A 2 -23.56 -19.03 5.21
N THR A 3 -22.47 -18.41 4.77
CA THR A 3 -22.38 -16.96 4.61
C THR A 3 -23.39 -16.56 3.52
N SER A 4 -24.41 -15.76 3.88
CA SER A 4 -25.32 -15.23 2.87
C SER A 4 -24.63 -14.04 2.21
N ILE A 5 -24.42 -14.09 0.91
CA ILE A 5 -23.94 -12.98 0.11
C ILE A 5 -25.12 -12.46 -0.68
N GLU A 6 -25.59 -11.27 -0.37
CA GLU A 6 -26.60 -10.59 -1.16
C GLU A 6 -25.95 -9.77 -2.27
N VAL A 7 -26.32 -10.05 -3.52
CA VAL A 7 -25.82 -9.33 -4.68
C VAL A 7 -27.01 -8.92 -5.54
N GLN A 8 -27.29 -7.63 -5.59
CA GLN A 8 -28.36 -7.06 -6.41
C GLN A 8 -27.84 -5.83 -7.18
N LYS A 9 -28.12 -5.82 -8.48
CA LYS A 9 -27.84 -4.65 -9.32
C LYS A 9 -28.64 -3.45 -8.80
N GLN A 10 -27.97 -2.32 -8.54
CA GLN A 10 -28.59 -1.08 -8.10
C GLN A 10 -28.10 0.10 -8.96
N SER A 11 -29.00 1.05 -9.26
CA SER A 11 -28.60 2.33 -9.82
C SER A 11 -27.83 3.16 -8.76
N VAL A 12 -27.09 4.17 -9.21
CA VAL A 12 -26.40 5.10 -8.30
C VAL A 12 -27.38 5.67 -7.28
N LYS A 13 -28.54 6.14 -7.73
CA LYS A 13 -29.60 6.64 -6.84
C LYS A 13 -30.02 5.60 -5.81
N GLN A 14 -30.37 4.38 -6.23
CA GLN A 14 -30.82 3.30 -5.33
C GLN A 14 -29.76 2.96 -4.29
N LEU A 15 -28.50 2.83 -4.71
CA LEU A 15 -27.40 2.54 -3.80
C LEU A 15 -27.20 3.66 -2.77
N LEU A 16 -27.09 4.92 -3.22
CA LEU A 16 -26.82 6.02 -2.30
C LEU A 16 -27.99 6.29 -1.36
N GLU A 17 -29.24 6.13 -1.81
CA GLU A 17 -30.42 6.24 -0.96
C GLU A 17 -30.48 5.15 0.12
N SER A 18 -29.84 4.00 -0.08
CA SER A 18 -29.78 2.96 0.95
C SER A 18 -29.03 3.43 2.22
N GLY A 19 -28.12 4.41 2.08
CA GLY A 19 -27.45 5.08 3.18
C GLY A 19 -28.38 5.78 4.19
N LYS A 20 -29.67 5.98 3.86
CA LYS A 20 -30.66 6.48 4.82
C LYS A 20 -30.92 5.49 5.95
N ALA A 21 -30.85 4.20 5.67
CA ALA A 21 -31.02 3.14 6.69
C ALA A 21 -29.69 2.86 7.36
N HIS A 22 -28.63 2.72 6.61
CA HIS A 22 -27.28 2.36 7.02
C HIS A 22 -26.28 3.34 6.41
N PRO A 23 -25.90 4.44 7.10
CA PRO A 23 -24.97 5.44 6.57
C PRO A 23 -23.66 4.79 6.11
N PHE A 24 -23.13 5.27 4.98
CA PHE A 24 -21.87 4.79 4.46
C PHE A 24 -20.71 5.37 5.26
N VAL A 25 -19.78 4.51 5.65
CA VAL A 25 -18.57 4.90 6.36
C VAL A 25 -17.35 4.38 5.61
N ILE A 26 -16.41 5.28 5.33
CA ILE A 26 -15.05 4.91 4.94
C ILE A 26 -14.24 4.83 6.22
N PRO A 27 -13.84 3.61 6.65
CA PRO A 27 -13.24 3.41 7.96
C PRO A 27 -11.80 3.95 8.05
N GLU A 28 -11.30 4.09 9.27
CA GLU A 28 -10.02 4.71 9.61
C GLU A 28 -8.81 4.01 8.98
N TYR A 29 -8.88 2.70 8.80
CA TYR A 29 -7.80 1.91 8.22
C TYR A 29 -7.72 1.96 6.70
N GLN A 30 -8.68 2.59 6.02
CA GLN A 30 -8.67 2.76 4.56
C GLN A 30 -7.70 3.89 4.15
N ARG A 31 -7.29 3.86 2.88
CA ARG A 31 -6.47 4.93 2.32
C ARG A 31 -7.30 6.20 2.08
N PRO A 32 -6.71 7.39 2.18
CA PRO A 32 -7.37 8.64 1.82
C PRO A 32 -7.89 8.64 0.38
N TYR A 33 -8.80 9.57 0.09
CA TYR A 33 -9.27 9.79 -1.26
C TYR A 33 -8.12 10.27 -2.16
N ALA A 34 -7.80 9.50 -3.18
CA ALA A 34 -6.59 9.64 -3.98
C ALA A 34 -6.84 9.83 -5.48
N TRP A 35 -8.10 9.82 -5.95
CA TRP A 35 -8.39 10.09 -7.36
C TRP A 35 -7.88 11.47 -7.74
N SER A 36 -7.22 11.53 -8.90
CA SER A 36 -6.76 12.76 -9.54
C SER A 36 -7.77 13.24 -10.58
N ASP A 37 -7.47 14.38 -11.20
CA ASP A 37 -8.27 14.96 -12.28
C ASP A 37 -8.53 13.94 -13.40
N ASP A 38 -7.57 13.10 -13.77
CA ASP A 38 -7.71 12.13 -14.86
C ASP A 38 -8.85 11.13 -14.62
N GLN A 39 -8.92 10.53 -13.41
CA GLN A 39 -9.99 9.59 -13.08
C GLN A 39 -11.36 10.27 -13.01
N VAL A 40 -11.41 11.51 -12.53
CA VAL A 40 -12.62 12.30 -12.43
C VAL A 40 -13.13 12.69 -13.82
N ILE A 41 -12.25 13.13 -14.70
CA ILE A 41 -12.55 13.44 -16.10
C ILE A 41 -13.06 12.19 -16.79
N THR A 42 -12.35 11.07 -16.70
CA THR A 42 -12.77 9.80 -17.29
C THR A 42 -14.16 9.37 -16.82
N LEU A 43 -14.43 9.43 -15.51
CA LEU A 43 -15.76 9.09 -14.98
C LEU A 43 -16.85 9.98 -15.57
N PHE A 44 -16.60 11.29 -15.67
CA PHE A 44 -17.58 12.24 -16.19
C PHE A 44 -17.80 12.01 -17.70
N GLU A 45 -16.74 11.89 -18.48
CA GLU A 45 -16.78 11.69 -19.94
C GLU A 45 -17.46 10.37 -20.29
N ASP A 46 -17.14 9.28 -19.63
CA ASP A 46 -17.78 7.98 -19.84
C ASP A 46 -19.30 8.05 -19.60
N LEU A 47 -19.73 8.72 -18.54
CA LEU A 47 -21.16 8.90 -18.22
C LEU A 47 -21.83 9.86 -19.20
N TRP A 48 -21.11 10.88 -19.68
CA TRP A 48 -21.59 11.82 -20.67
C TRP A 48 -21.76 11.17 -22.05
N ASP A 49 -20.76 10.43 -22.50
CA ASP A 49 -20.79 9.71 -23.78
C ASP A 49 -21.88 8.64 -23.77
N PHE A 50 -22.04 7.94 -22.64
CA PHE A 50 -23.13 7.00 -22.46
C PHE A 50 -24.50 7.71 -22.58
N ALA A 51 -24.74 8.82 -21.87
CA ALA A 51 -25.99 9.57 -21.94
C ALA A 51 -26.25 10.06 -23.35
N SER A 52 -25.23 10.59 -24.03
CA SER A 52 -25.34 11.07 -25.41
C SER A 52 -25.69 9.94 -26.40
N SER A 53 -25.24 8.74 -26.15
CA SER A 53 -25.55 7.58 -27.00
C SER A 53 -26.96 7.03 -26.82
N GLN A 54 -27.68 7.41 -25.75
CA GLN A 54 -29.06 6.98 -25.48
C GLN A 54 -30.12 7.89 -26.10
N GLU A 55 -29.71 9.03 -26.67
CA GLU A 55 -30.63 9.98 -27.29
C GLU A 55 -31.40 9.35 -28.46
N GLY A 56 -32.75 9.24 -28.33
CA GLY A 56 -33.62 8.68 -29.34
C GLY A 56 -33.77 7.15 -29.39
N GLU A 57 -33.16 6.43 -28.46
CA GLU A 57 -33.28 4.96 -28.36
C GLU A 57 -34.54 4.54 -27.57
N GLU A 58 -35.33 3.58 -28.13
CA GLU A 58 -36.51 3.03 -27.44
C GLU A 58 -36.14 2.13 -26.26
N THR A 59 -34.96 1.50 -26.29
CA THR A 59 -34.43 0.64 -25.20
C THR A 59 -33.27 1.32 -24.51
N GLN A 60 -33.51 1.77 -23.27
CA GLN A 60 -32.47 2.39 -22.45
C GLN A 60 -31.44 1.36 -21.96
N GLY A 61 -30.16 1.57 -22.31
CA GLY A 61 -29.03 0.78 -21.82
C GLY A 61 -28.72 1.04 -20.33
N THR A 62 -27.73 0.31 -19.82
CA THR A 62 -27.19 0.58 -18.48
C THR A 62 -25.67 0.64 -18.55
N TYR A 63 -25.06 1.59 -17.84
CA TYR A 63 -23.61 1.74 -17.74
C TYR A 63 -23.10 1.12 -16.45
N PHE A 64 -22.17 0.17 -16.52
CA PHE A 64 -21.68 -0.55 -15.36
C PHE A 64 -20.46 0.15 -14.75
N LEU A 65 -20.62 0.68 -13.54
CA LEU A 65 -19.56 1.37 -12.78
C LEU A 65 -18.66 0.44 -11.95
N GLY A 66 -19.05 -0.82 -11.78
CA GLY A 66 -18.27 -1.81 -11.02
C GLY A 66 -18.95 -2.27 -9.73
N THR A 67 -18.16 -2.92 -8.87
CA THR A 67 -18.60 -3.46 -7.58
C THR A 67 -18.33 -2.52 -6.43
N VAL A 68 -19.14 -2.64 -5.36
CA VAL A 68 -18.89 -2.03 -4.03
C VAL A 68 -18.99 -3.13 -3.01
N VAL A 69 -17.94 -3.36 -2.23
CA VAL A 69 -17.93 -4.36 -1.16
C VAL A 69 -18.00 -3.67 0.19
N SER A 70 -18.93 -4.09 1.01
CA SER A 70 -19.18 -3.50 2.33
C SER A 70 -19.68 -4.54 3.32
N TYR A 71 -19.73 -4.17 4.59
CA TYR A 71 -20.40 -4.93 5.65
C TYR A 71 -21.06 -3.97 6.64
N GLU A 72 -22.07 -4.45 7.36
CA GLU A 72 -22.70 -3.68 8.41
C GLU A 72 -21.91 -3.84 9.72
N ASN A 73 -21.46 -2.72 10.31
CA ASN A 73 -20.75 -2.72 11.58
C ASN A 73 -21.72 -2.77 12.77
N GLU A 74 -21.18 -2.87 13.99
CA GLU A 74 -21.95 -2.94 15.23
C GLU A 74 -22.83 -1.71 15.48
N ASN A 75 -22.55 -0.58 14.86
CA ASN A 75 -23.33 0.66 14.95
C ASN A 75 -24.47 0.72 13.93
N GLY A 76 -24.63 -0.30 13.08
CA GLY A 76 -25.59 -0.30 11.97
C GLY A 76 -25.19 0.59 10.80
N GLU A 77 -23.90 0.88 10.66
CA GLU A 77 -23.33 1.65 9.57
C GLU A 77 -22.74 0.71 8.50
N GLN A 78 -22.81 1.12 7.23
CA GLN A 78 -22.27 0.35 6.11
C GLN A 78 -20.81 0.71 5.88
N GLU A 79 -19.88 -0.05 6.42
CA GLU A 79 -18.45 0.15 6.19
C GLU A 79 -18.02 -0.31 4.79
N ILE A 80 -17.44 0.59 4.01
CA ILE A 80 -16.99 0.31 2.64
C ILE A 80 -15.58 -0.30 2.68
N ILE A 81 -15.45 -1.52 2.18
CA ILE A 81 -14.17 -2.22 2.04
C ILE A 81 -13.55 -1.99 0.66
N ASP A 82 -14.39 -1.98 -0.39
CA ASP A 82 -13.97 -1.66 -1.76
C ASP A 82 -14.97 -0.74 -2.44
N GLY A 83 -14.48 0.06 -3.40
CA GLY A 83 -15.27 1.04 -4.12
C GLY A 83 -15.33 2.42 -3.46
N GLN A 84 -14.60 2.66 -2.37
CA GLN A 84 -14.60 3.93 -1.63
C GLN A 84 -14.28 5.15 -2.51
N GLN A 85 -13.28 5.06 -3.39
CA GLN A 85 -12.90 6.15 -4.28
C GLN A 85 -14.06 6.53 -5.22
N ARG A 86 -14.71 5.51 -5.78
CA ARG A 86 -15.86 5.68 -6.70
C ARG A 86 -17.07 6.24 -5.97
N ILE A 87 -17.42 5.69 -4.81
CA ILE A 87 -18.54 6.20 -4.00
C ILE A 87 -18.32 7.68 -3.64
N THR A 88 -17.12 8.03 -3.16
CA THR A 88 -16.76 9.42 -2.86
C THR A 88 -16.91 10.31 -4.08
N SER A 89 -16.41 9.89 -5.25
CA SER A 89 -16.53 10.66 -6.49
C SER A 89 -17.97 10.82 -6.95
N LEU A 90 -18.83 9.82 -6.77
CA LEU A 90 -20.25 9.91 -7.07
C LEU A 90 -20.97 10.92 -6.15
N PHE A 91 -20.64 10.93 -4.85
CA PHE A 91 -21.17 11.96 -3.94
C PHE A 91 -20.73 13.36 -4.35
N LEU A 92 -19.45 13.55 -4.72
CA LEU A 92 -18.93 14.83 -5.19
C LEU A 92 -19.59 15.27 -6.50
N LEU A 93 -19.78 14.35 -7.46
CA LEU A 93 -20.47 14.61 -8.74
C LEU A 93 -21.93 15.03 -8.52
N LEU A 94 -22.69 14.26 -7.74
CA LEU A 94 -24.09 14.61 -7.45
C LEU A 94 -24.20 15.93 -6.69
N ARG A 95 -23.25 16.21 -5.78
CA ARG A 95 -23.22 17.50 -5.08
C ARG A 95 -22.91 18.65 -6.03
N ALA A 96 -22.02 18.46 -7.01
CA ALA A 96 -21.72 19.47 -8.03
C ALA A 96 -22.95 19.74 -8.94
N ILE A 97 -23.62 18.69 -9.41
CA ILE A 97 -24.86 18.79 -10.19
C ILE A 97 -25.93 19.55 -9.39
N TYR A 98 -26.14 19.16 -8.12
CA TYR A 98 -27.09 19.83 -7.25
C TYR A 98 -26.79 21.31 -7.08
N THR A 99 -25.51 21.67 -6.86
CA THR A 99 -25.09 23.07 -6.73
C THR A 99 -25.43 23.88 -7.98
N LYS A 100 -25.17 23.33 -9.16
CA LYS A 100 -25.50 24.01 -10.43
C LYS A 100 -27.00 24.14 -10.68
N LEU A 101 -27.78 23.09 -10.41
CA LEU A 101 -29.23 23.13 -10.51
C LEU A 101 -29.86 24.14 -9.53
N GLN A 102 -29.32 24.25 -8.31
CA GLN A 102 -29.80 25.21 -7.31
C GLN A 102 -29.43 26.67 -7.65
N ALA A 103 -28.30 26.89 -8.32
CA ALA A 103 -27.83 28.22 -8.69
C ALA A 103 -28.59 28.87 -9.86
N ALA A 104 -29.42 28.11 -10.60
CA ALA A 104 -30.18 28.63 -11.69
C ALA A 104 -31.27 29.62 -11.21
N ASP A 105 -31.30 30.81 -11.77
CA ASP A 105 -32.25 31.86 -11.41
C ASP A 105 -33.71 31.42 -11.62
N THR A 106 -33.97 30.65 -12.69
CA THR A 106 -35.28 30.08 -12.99
C THR A 106 -35.12 28.58 -13.15
N LYS A 107 -35.78 27.80 -12.29
CA LYS A 107 -35.74 26.34 -12.34
C LYS A 107 -36.86 25.81 -13.24
N SER A 108 -36.48 24.99 -14.22
CA SER A 108 -37.46 24.21 -15.00
C SER A 108 -38.11 23.12 -14.13
N LYS A 109 -39.19 22.53 -14.60
CA LYS A 109 -39.82 21.39 -13.88
C LYS A 109 -38.90 20.20 -13.79
N GLU A 110 -38.09 19.97 -14.81
CA GLU A 110 -37.10 18.92 -14.90
C GLU A 110 -35.98 19.15 -13.85
N ALA A 111 -35.48 20.40 -13.76
CA ALA A 111 -34.49 20.75 -12.75
C ALA A 111 -34.99 20.50 -11.32
N VAL A 112 -36.23 20.91 -11.01
CA VAL A 112 -36.85 20.66 -9.70
C VAL A 112 -36.99 19.16 -9.44
N ASN A 113 -37.42 18.40 -10.47
CA ASN A 113 -37.55 16.94 -10.34
C ASN A 113 -36.17 16.27 -10.01
N PHE A 114 -35.11 16.69 -10.69
CA PHE A 114 -33.76 16.12 -10.41
C PHE A 114 -33.20 16.59 -9.06
N ILE A 115 -33.42 17.81 -8.64
CA ILE A 115 -33.10 18.28 -7.29
C ILE A 115 -33.74 17.33 -6.24
N ASN A 116 -35.05 17.06 -6.36
CA ASN A 116 -35.77 16.16 -5.44
C ASN A 116 -35.28 14.71 -5.50
N GLN A 117 -34.65 14.29 -6.59
CA GLN A 117 -34.07 12.97 -6.72
C GLN A 117 -32.64 12.89 -6.15
N ILE A 118 -31.84 13.97 -6.23
CA ILE A 118 -30.46 14.04 -5.72
C ILE A 118 -30.45 14.20 -4.20
N GLU A 119 -31.34 15.02 -3.65
CA GLU A 119 -31.38 15.28 -2.20
C GLU A 119 -31.36 14.02 -1.35
N PRO A 120 -32.25 13.03 -1.57
CA PRO A 120 -32.26 11.81 -0.77
C PRO A 120 -31.07 10.87 -1.03
N ALA A 121 -30.26 11.11 -2.03
CA ALA A 121 -29.03 10.36 -2.30
C ALA A 121 -27.80 10.95 -1.59
N ILE A 122 -27.87 12.21 -1.12
CA ILE A 122 -26.77 12.88 -0.42
C ILE A 122 -27.06 13.04 1.07
N TRP A 123 -28.31 13.42 1.41
CA TRP A 123 -28.70 13.78 2.78
C TRP A 123 -29.83 12.91 3.31
N ARG A 124 -29.89 12.83 4.62
CA ARG A 124 -31.01 12.15 5.29
C ARG A 124 -32.31 12.93 5.06
N THR A 125 -33.37 12.22 4.72
CA THR A 125 -34.70 12.78 4.55
C THR A 125 -35.67 12.18 5.57
N ASN A 126 -36.57 12.99 6.08
CA ASN A 126 -37.66 12.51 6.93
C ASN A 126 -38.61 11.65 6.09
N LYS A 127 -38.85 10.41 6.52
CA LYS A 127 -39.69 9.45 5.78
C LYS A 127 -41.17 9.87 5.66
N LEU A 128 -41.64 10.70 6.59
CA LEU A 128 -43.07 11.09 6.65
C LEU A 128 -43.30 12.43 5.93
N THR A 129 -42.42 13.43 6.15
CA THR A 129 -42.61 14.78 5.62
C THR A 129 -41.86 15.02 4.31
N GLY A 130 -40.86 14.16 3.98
CA GLY A 130 -39.97 14.38 2.85
C GLY A 130 -38.93 15.49 3.08
N GLU A 131 -38.92 16.13 4.25
CA GLU A 131 -37.98 17.20 4.58
C GLU A 131 -36.56 16.69 4.60
N VAL A 132 -35.65 17.47 4.02
CA VAL A 132 -34.22 17.15 3.90
C VAL A 132 -33.46 17.72 5.09
N ASP A 133 -32.72 16.87 5.77
CA ASP A 133 -31.76 17.28 6.81
C ASP A 133 -30.36 17.45 6.20
N TYR A 134 -30.07 18.65 5.72
CA TYR A 134 -28.78 18.99 5.11
C TYR A 134 -27.60 18.92 6.10
N SER A 135 -27.82 18.79 7.39
CA SER A 135 -26.78 18.58 8.39
C SER A 135 -26.33 17.12 8.47
N ASN A 136 -27.16 16.20 7.97
CA ASN A 136 -26.95 14.76 8.10
C ASN A 136 -26.66 14.11 6.75
N ILE A 137 -25.40 13.94 6.45
CA ILE A 137 -24.87 13.41 5.19
C ILE A 137 -24.88 11.87 5.24
N LEU A 138 -25.10 11.20 4.10
CA LEU A 138 -25.14 9.75 4.00
C LEU A 138 -23.76 9.09 3.85
N LEU A 139 -22.70 9.86 3.66
CA LEU A 139 -21.32 9.38 3.60
C LEU A 139 -20.45 10.08 4.65
N GLU A 140 -19.78 9.31 5.47
CA GLU A 140 -18.77 9.79 6.40
C GLU A 140 -17.42 9.14 6.08
N SER A 141 -16.36 9.94 6.01
CA SER A 141 -14.98 9.45 5.98
C SER A 141 -14.37 9.59 7.37
N ARG A 142 -13.83 8.50 7.90
CA ARG A 142 -13.07 8.43 9.17
C ARG A 142 -11.61 8.12 8.93
N VAL A 143 -11.16 8.16 7.68
CA VAL A 143 -9.76 7.90 7.33
C VAL A 143 -8.86 8.85 8.12
N VAL A 144 -7.70 8.36 8.54
CA VAL A 144 -6.73 9.12 9.34
C VAL A 144 -6.13 10.26 8.54
N ASN A 145 -6.88 11.28 8.40
CA ASN A 145 -6.51 12.62 7.97
C ASN A 145 -7.69 13.54 8.30
N ASN A 146 -7.70 14.06 9.50
CA ASN A 146 -8.82 14.88 10.01
C ASN A 146 -9.18 16.03 9.08
N GLU A 147 -8.20 16.65 8.41
CA GLU A 147 -8.46 17.75 7.48
C GLU A 147 -9.29 17.31 6.27
N GLY A 148 -8.94 16.20 5.62
CA GLY A 148 -9.68 15.68 4.48
C GLY A 148 -11.12 15.27 4.82
N ASN A 149 -11.35 14.71 5.99
CA ASN A 149 -12.68 14.30 6.46
C ASN A 149 -13.60 15.52 6.68
N SER A 150 -13.08 16.60 7.27
CA SER A 150 -13.83 17.85 7.43
C SER A 150 -14.12 18.50 6.09
N ILE A 151 -13.15 18.55 5.18
CA ILE A 151 -13.31 19.10 3.83
C ILE A 151 -14.41 18.38 3.07
N LEU A 152 -14.40 17.03 3.04
CA LEU A 152 -15.47 16.26 2.38
C LEU A 152 -16.85 16.60 2.98
N ARG A 153 -16.94 16.65 4.31
CA ARG A 153 -18.16 16.98 5.02
C ARG A 153 -18.67 18.37 4.64
N ASP A 154 -17.78 19.37 4.63
CA ASP A 154 -18.14 20.77 4.31
C ASP A 154 -18.56 20.92 2.84
N ILE A 155 -17.88 20.24 1.90
CA ILE A 155 -18.30 20.20 0.50
C ILE A 155 -19.70 19.60 0.38
N LEU A 156 -19.97 18.46 0.99
CA LEU A 156 -21.26 17.80 0.87
C LEU A 156 -22.38 18.61 1.55
N LYS A 157 -22.09 19.29 2.65
CA LYS A 157 -23.06 20.19 3.32
C LYS A 157 -23.31 21.46 2.51
N GLU A 158 -22.27 22.23 2.27
CA GLU A 158 -22.36 23.60 1.80
C GLU A 158 -22.21 23.74 0.29
N GLY A 159 -21.56 22.77 -0.39
CA GLY A 159 -21.25 22.87 -1.81
C GLY A 159 -20.21 23.94 -2.14
N LYS A 160 -19.28 24.16 -1.23
CA LYS A 160 -18.23 25.15 -1.35
C LYS A 160 -16.87 24.55 -1.02
N THR A 161 -15.85 25.10 -1.63
CA THR A 161 -14.46 24.80 -1.35
C THR A 161 -13.74 26.07 -0.93
N VAL A 162 -12.60 25.92 -0.25
CA VAL A 162 -11.71 27.05 0.03
C VAL A 162 -10.93 27.39 -1.23
N ASP A 163 -10.80 28.68 -1.53
CA ASP A 163 -10.03 29.14 -2.70
C ASP A 163 -8.57 28.68 -2.61
N GLY A 164 -8.07 28.08 -3.67
CA GLY A 164 -6.71 27.56 -3.75
C GLY A 164 -6.44 26.28 -2.95
N ALA A 165 -7.49 25.57 -2.51
CA ALA A 165 -7.37 24.28 -1.85
C ALA A 165 -6.58 23.27 -2.71
N LYS A 166 -5.69 22.54 -2.07
CA LYS A 166 -4.78 21.58 -2.74
C LYS A 166 -5.17 20.12 -2.54
N ASP A 167 -6.13 19.85 -1.66
CA ASP A 167 -6.63 18.50 -1.40
C ASP A 167 -7.44 17.96 -2.59
N ASN A 168 -7.51 16.62 -2.68
CA ASN A 168 -8.17 15.96 -3.80
C ASN A 168 -9.71 16.09 -3.76
N TYR A 169 -10.33 16.24 -2.59
CA TYR A 169 -11.77 16.43 -2.50
C TYR A 169 -12.19 17.76 -3.13
N SER A 170 -11.51 18.85 -2.76
CA SER A 170 -11.78 20.19 -3.29
C SER A 170 -11.46 20.29 -4.78
N LYS A 171 -10.30 19.74 -5.22
CA LYS A 171 -9.93 19.74 -6.64
C LYS A 171 -10.97 19.02 -7.48
N ASN A 172 -11.34 17.80 -7.10
CA ASN A 172 -12.24 16.97 -7.87
C ASN A 172 -13.67 17.50 -7.84
N TYR A 173 -14.13 18.06 -6.73
CA TYR A 173 -15.43 18.75 -6.70
C TYR A 173 -15.46 19.95 -7.66
N ASN A 174 -14.43 20.80 -7.63
CA ASN A 174 -14.33 21.94 -8.55
C ASN A 174 -14.20 21.49 -10.00
N LYS A 175 -13.49 20.39 -10.26
CA LYS A 175 -13.42 19.80 -11.60
C LYS A 175 -14.80 19.32 -12.10
N PHE A 176 -15.59 18.68 -11.26
CA PHE A 176 -16.97 18.32 -11.63
C PHE A 176 -17.85 19.54 -11.92
N LEU A 177 -17.70 20.63 -11.15
CA LEU A 177 -18.40 21.89 -11.44
C LEU A 177 -18.01 22.47 -12.79
N GLU A 178 -16.72 22.46 -13.13
CA GLU A 178 -16.19 22.93 -14.42
C GLU A 178 -16.70 22.07 -15.58
N LEU A 179 -16.58 20.72 -15.45
CA LEU A 179 -17.04 19.79 -16.49
C LEU A 179 -18.55 19.91 -16.76
N TYR A 180 -19.35 19.98 -15.69
CA TYR A 180 -20.79 20.16 -15.83
C TYR A 180 -21.14 21.50 -16.51
N GLU A 181 -20.51 22.58 -16.10
CA GLU A 181 -20.71 23.90 -16.70
C GLU A 181 -20.41 23.88 -18.19
N LYS A 182 -19.25 23.36 -18.58
CA LYS A 182 -18.83 23.24 -19.96
C LYS A 182 -19.81 22.37 -20.75
N ALA A 183 -20.18 21.20 -20.25
CA ALA A 183 -21.10 20.28 -20.89
C ALA A 183 -22.50 20.90 -21.09
N SER A 184 -22.98 21.66 -20.08
CA SER A 184 -24.29 22.36 -20.18
C SER A 184 -24.30 23.52 -21.18
N GLN A 185 -23.16 24.16 -21.40
CA GLN A 185 -23.00 25.20 -22.42
C GLN A 185 -22.88 24.61 -23.83
N ASP A 186 -22.07 23.54 -23.98
CA ASP A 186 -21.81 22.90 -25.27
C ASP A 186 -23.05 22.15 -25.81
N ASN A 187 -23.80 21.45 -24.95
CA ASN A 187 -24.95 20.65 -25.31
C ASN A 187 -26.09 20.73 -24.27
N PRO A 188 -26.80 21.85 -24.20
CA PRO A 188 -27.83 22.07 -23.18
C PRO A 188 -29.02 21.11 -23.27
N LEU A 189 -29.27 20.48 -24.41
CA LEU A 189 -30.38 19.54 -24.60
C LEU A 189 -30.11 18.18 -23.90
N ILE A 190 -28.87 17.77 -23.80
CA ILE A 190 -28.48 16.46 -23.24
C ILE A 190 -28.33 16.52 -21.71
N ILE A 191 -28.24 17.70 -21.11
CA ILE A 191 -27.90 17.84 -19.68
C ILE A 191 -28.87 17.11 -18.74
N TYR A 192 -30.16 17.10 -19.05
CA TYR A 192 -31.13 16.38 -18.22
C TYR A 192 -31.07 14.86 -18.45
N GLU A 193 -30.75 14.43 -19.66
CA GLU A 193 -30.52 13.04 -19.99
C GLU A 193 -29.25 12.53 -19.28
N PHE A 194 -28.21 13.35 -19.25
CA PHE A 194 -27.01 13.05 -18.48
C PHE A 194 -27.31 12.85 -16.97
N ILE A 195 -28.05 13.77 -16.34
CA ILE A 195 -28.44 13.64 -14.94
C ILE A 195 -29.29 12.38 -14.73
N TYR A 196 -30.21 12.09 -15.61
CA TYR A 196 -31.03 10.87 -15.55
C TYR A 196 -30.17 9.62 -15.66
N SER A 197 -29.24 9.59 -16.60
CA SER A 197 -28.31 8.48 -16.81
C SER A 197 -27.41 8.24 -15.57
N VAL A 198 -26.85 9.32 -14.99
CA VAL A 198 -26.05 9.22 -13.74
C VAL A 198 -26.87 8.62 -12.61
N LEU A 199 -28.12 9.07 -12.40
CA LEU A 199 -28.94 8.62 -11.27
C LEU A 199 -29.52 7.22 -11.46
N ASN A 200 -30.02 6.89 -12.69
CA ASN A 200 -30.90 5.77 -12.90
C ASN A 200 -30.32 4.66 -13.79
N GLN A 201 -29.39 4.99 -14.70
CA GLN A 201 -28.84 4.06 -15.69
C GLN A 201 -27.39 3.65 -15.38
N ALA A 202 -26.63 4.49 -14.69
CA ALA A 202 -25.34 4.11 -14.11
C ALA A 202 -25.57 3.15 -12.94
N ILE A 203 -25.02 1.95 -13.04
CA ILE A 203 -25.28 0.86 -12.12
C ILE A 203 -24.04 0.38 -11.40
N LEU A 204 -24.23 -0.02 -10.17
CA LEU A 204 -23.26 -0.66 -9.30
C LEU A 204 -23.75 -2.04 -8.86
N LEU A 205 -22.82 -2.87 -8.47
CA LEU A 205 -23.09 -4.18 -7.90
C LEU A 205 -22.65 -4.16 -6.44
N PRO A 206 -23.50 -3.72 -5.49
CA PRO A 206 -23.18 -3.81 -4.08
C PRO A 206 -23.16 -5.25 -3.62
N ILE A 207 -22.15 -5.59 -2.84
CA ILE A 207 -21.93 -6.88 -2.20
C ILE A 207 -21.80 -6.62 -0.71
N THR A 208 -22.84 -6.94 0.05
CA THR A 208 -22.85 -6.79 1.50
C THR A 208 -22.50 -8.13 2.14
N ALA A 209 -21.50 -8.14 2.99
CA ALA A 209 -21.07 -9.30 3.75
C ALA A 209 -21.55 -9.21 5.20
N ASP A 210 -21.71 -10.35 5.84
CA ASP A 210 -22.14 -10.44 7.25
C ASP A 210 -21.08 -9.96 8.25
N THR A 211 -19.78 -9.99 7.83
CA THR A 211 -18.65 -9.62 8.69
C THR A 211 -17.54 -8.94 7.90
N GLN A 212 -16.70 -8.17 8.58
CA GLN A 212 -15.50 -7.57 8.00
C GLN A 212 -14.59 -8.62 7.32
N ASP A 213 -14.39 -9.77 7.97
CA ASP A 213 -13.55 -10.85 7.46
C ASP A 213 -14.07 -11.43 6.16
N THR A 214 -15.38 -11.60 6.06
CA THR A 214 -16.05 -12.06 4.85
C THR A 214 -15.91 -11.00 3.74
N ALA A 215 -16.13 -9.72 4.06
CA ALA A 215 -15.99 -8.62 3.10
C ALA A 215 -14.55 -8.54 2.54
N LEU A 216 -13.54 -8.63 3.40
CA LEU A 216 -12.13 -8.66 2.99
C LEU A 216 -11.79 -9.88 2.12
N THR A 217 -12.40 -11.04 2.41
CA THR A 217 -12.24 -12.26 1.62
C THR A 217 -12.87 -12.10 0.22
N ILE A 218 -14.11 -11.60 0.16
CA ILE A 218 -14.81 -11.33 -1.11
C ILE A 218 -13.99 -10.34 -1.95
N PHE A 219 -13.61 -9.21 -1.33
CA PHE A 219 -12.79 -8.21 -2.00
C PHE A 219 -11.51 -8.80 -2.59
N SER A 220 -10.78 -9.62 -1.82
CA SER A 220 -9.56 -10.27 -2.27
C SER A 220 -9.77 -11.21 -3.46
N THR A 221 -10.93 -11.84 -3.54
CA THR A 221 -11.28 -12.78 -4.60
C THR A 221 -11.72 -12.08 -5.90
N LEU A 222 -12.44 -10.96 -5.75
CA LEU A 222 -12.93 -10.19 -6.90
C LEU A 222 -11.80 -9.40 -7.59
N ASN A 223 -10.79 -8.96 -6.83
CA ASN A 223 -9.71 -8.12 -7.33
C ASN A 223 -8.52 -8.87 -7.97
N ASP A 224 -8.64 -10.16 -8.21
CA ASP A 224 -7.61 -10.92 -8.97
C ASP A 224 -7.31 -10.33 -10.37
N ARG A 225 -8.08 -9.33 -10.83
CA ARG A 225 -7.96 -8.68 -12.14
C ARG A 225 -7.85 -7.14 -12.12
N GLY A 226 -7.77 -6.50 -10.93
CA GLY A 226 -7.70 -5.03 -10.79
C GLY A 226 -6.44 -4.57 -10.04
N LEU A 227 -6.43 -3.31 -9.57
CA LEU A 227 -5.43 -2.83 -8.58
C LEU A 227 -5.86 -3.36 -7.20
N PRO A 228 -5.27 -4.45 -6.71
CA PRO A 228 -5.67 -5.02 -5.43
C PRO A 228 -5.32 -4.07 -4.28
N LEU A 229 -6.11 -4.13 -3.18
CA LEU A 229 -5.60 -3.68 -1.89
C LEU A 229 -4.24 -4.34 -1.67
N SER A 230 -3.27 -3.57 -1.25
CA SER A 230 -1.98 -4.13 -0.86
C SER A 230 -2.18 -5.13 0.28
N ASP A 231 -1.33 -6.14 0.37
CA ASP A 231 -1.39 -7.04 1.52
C ASP A 231 -1.25 -6.26 2.84
N ALA A 232 -0.50 -5.15 2.82
CA ALA A 232 -0.36 -4.24 3.95
C ALA A 232 -1.69 -3.61 4.40
N ASP A 233 -2.58 -3.20 3.47
CA ASP A 233 -3.89 -2.65 3.82
C ASP A 233 -4.78 -3.69 4.52
N ILE A 234 -4.72 -4.95 4.03
CA ILE A 234 -5.44 -6.06 4.66
C ILE A 234 -4.89 -6.33 6.06
N PHE A 235 -3.56 -6.32 6.22
CA PHE A 235 -2.91 -6.54 7.52
C PHE A 235 -3.26 -5.42 8.49
N LYS A 236 -3.26 -4.17 8.04
CA LYS A 236 -3.71 -3.01 8.83
C LYS A 236 -5.14 -3.21 9.35
N ALA A 237 -6.06 -3.57 8.45
CA ALA A 237 -7.46 -3.79 8.80
C ALA A 237 -7.62 -4.93 9.83
N LYS A 238 -6.88 -6.04 9.65
CA LYS A 238 -6.89 -7.18 10.57
C LYS A 238 -6.36 -6.83 11.96
N ILE A 239 -5.23 -6.14 12.04
CA ILE A 239 -4.65 -5.69 13.31
C ILE A 239 -5.61 -4.73 14.00
N TYR A 240 -6.09 -3.71 13.27
CA TYR A 240 -7.02 -2.71 13.79
C TYR A 240 -8.31 -3.34 14.35
N GLY A 241 -8.86 -4.34 13.66
CA GLY A 241 -10.07 -5.05 14.09
C GLY A 241 -9.93 -5.82 15.40
N GLN A 242 -8.70 -6.22 15.77
CA GLN A 242 -8.42 -6.97 17.02
C GLN A 242 -8.00 -6.06 18.18
N LEU A 243 -7.68 -4.80 17.91
CA LEU A 243 -7.25 -3.88 18.97
C LEU A 243 -8.43 -3.38 19.79
N PRO A 244 -8.25 -3.25 21.13
CA PRO A 244 -9.22 -2.59 21.99
C PRO A 244 -9.34 -1.10 21.62
N ALA A 245 -10.51 -0.49 21.86
CA ALA A 245 -10.83 0.86 21.38
C ALA A 245 -9.80 1.92 21.79
N GLU A 246 -9.24 1.81 23.00
CA GLU A 246 -8.24 2.73 23.55
C GLU A 246 -6.88 2.70 22.81
N LYS A 247 -6.54 1.59 22.14
CA LYS A 247 -5.29 1.43 21.39
C LYS A 247 -5.42 1.75 19.90
N LYS A 248 -6.63 1.91 19.39
CA LYS A 248 -6.88 2.09 17.96
C LYS A 248 -6.26 3.37 17.41
N SER A 249 -6.41 4.49 18.13
CA SER A 249 -5.84 5.78 17.70
C SER A 249 -4.31 5.75 17.65
N GLU A 250 -3.67 5.22 18.72
CA GLU A 250 -2.22 5.07 18.80
C GLU A 250 -1.66 4.22 17.64
N PHE A 251 -2.30 3.06 17.39
CA PHE A 251 -1.92 2.19 16.27
C PHE A 251 -1.97 2.89 14.91
N ILE A 252 -3.00 3.70 14.69
CA ILE A 252 -3.16 4.43 13.44
C ILE A 252 -2.04 5.46 13.25
N ASP A 253 -1.71 6.20 14.31
CA ASP A 253 -0.63 7.19 14.27
C ASP A 253 0.73 6.51 14.03
N GLU A 254 1.00 5.39 14.73
CA GLU A 254 2.20 4.60 14.53
C GLU A 254 2.30 4.00 13.12
N TRP A 255 1.17 3.51 12.59
CA TRP A 255 1.15 2.97 11.23
C TRP A 255 1.44 4.05 10.19
N LYS A 256 0.83 5.22 10.36
CA LYS A 256 1.07 6.37 9.47
C LYS A 256 2.54 6.79 9.50
N GLU A 257 3.10 6.93 10.70
CA GLU A 257 4.51 7.28 10.86
C GLU A 257 5.42 6.25 10.17
N LEU A 258 5.10 4.96 10.30
CA LEU A 258 5.83 3.88 9.65
C LEU A 258 5.73 3.95 8.12
N ASP A 259 4.54 4.26 7.58
CA ASP A 259 4.29 4.38 6.14
C ASP A 259 5.04 5.57 5.55
N ASP A 260 4.91 6.75 6.15
CA ASP A 260 5.60 7.98 5.74
C ASP A 260 7.13 7.78 5.73
N LYS A 261 7.67 7.13 6.77
CA LYS A 261 9.10 6.83 6.88
C LYS A 261 9.56 5.75 5.90
N ALA A 262 8.73 4.75 5.62
CA ALA A 262 9.02 3.71 4.64
C ALA A 262 9.10 4.31 3.24
N GLU A 263 8.12 5.12 2.84
CA GLU A 263 8.13 5.85 1.57
C GLU A 263 9.36 6.76 1.46
N TYR A 264 9.66 7.51 2.51
CA TYR A 264 10.87 8.32 2.58
C TYR A 264 12.13 7.48 2.38
N ALA A 265 12.23 6.31 2.99
CA ALA A 265 13.35 5.39 2.83
C ALA A 265 13.39 4.69 1.45
N GLY A 266 12.38 4.88 0.57
CA GLY A 266 12.25 4.24 -0.73
C GLY A 266 11.77 2.79 -0.64
N GLU A 267 11.05 2.46 0.43
CA GLU A 267 10.43 1.16 0.68
C GLU A 267 8.90 1.33 0.86
N SER A 268 8.19 0.24 1.04
CA SER A 268 6.76 0.23 1.39
C SER A 268 6.54 -0.61 2.64
N ILE A 269 5.45 -0.38 3.36
CA ILE A 269 5.06 -1.26 4.47
C ILE A 269 4.94 -2.72 4.00
N GLN A 270 4.43 -2.95 2.78
CA GLN A 270 4.36 -4.29 2.20
C GLN A 270 5.74 -4.94 2.07
N SER A 271 6.77 -4.18 1.66
CA SER A 271 8.16 -4.66 1.61
C SER A 271 8.67 -5.01 3.01
N LEU A 272 8.35 -4.19 4.03
CA LEU A 272 8.75 -4.47 5.42
C LEU A 272 8.13 -5.78 5.94
N PHE A 273 6.84 -6.02 5.67
CA PHE A 273 6.20 -7.30 5.99
C PHE A 273 6.81 -8.47 5.23
N TYR A 274 7.20 -8.26 3.98
CA TYR A 274 7.86 -9.28 3.19
C TYR A 274 9.23 -9.65 3.78
N TYR A 275 10.00 -8.66 4.21
CA TYR A 275 11.27 -8.90 4.91
C TYR A 275 11.06 -9.58 6.27
N TYR A 276 10.08 -9.14 7.03
CA TYR A 276 9.75 -9.75 8.32
C TYR A 276 9.29 -11.21 8.18
N MET A 277 8.63 -11.56 7.08
CA MET A 277 8.29 -12.95 6.77
C MET A 277 9.52 -13.87 6.76
N PHE A 278 10.66 -13.42 6.22
CA PHE A 278 11.88 -14.24 6.22
C PHE A 278 12.44 -14.46 7.63
N TYR A 279 12.34 -13.44 8.49
CA TYR A 279 12.68 -13.61 9.91
C TYR A 279 11.77 -14.65 10.58
N LEU A 280 10.46 -14.55 10.41
CA LEU A 280 9.52 -15.52 10.99
C LEU A 280 9.75 -16.94 10.45
N ARG A 281 10.01 -17.09 9.15
CA ARG A 281 10.37 -18.38 8.55
C ARG A 281 11.63 -18.97 9.17
N ALA A 282 12.64 -18.15 9.40
CA ALA A 282 13.86 -18.58 10.07
C ALA A 282 13.58 -19.07 11.50
N VAL A 283 12.77 -18.35 12.27
CA VAL A 283 12.30 -18.75 13.60
C VAL A 283 11.55 -20.09 13.56
N GLU A 284 10.71 -20.29 12.54
CA GLU A 284 9.96 -21.54 12.29
C GLU A 284 10.84 -22.66 11.71
N LYS A 285 12.14 -22.41 11.47
CA LYS A 285 13.10 -23.33 10.83
C LYS A 285 12.67 -23.76 9.41
N ASP A 286 11.96 -22.86 8.70
CA ASP A 286 11.55 -23.09 7.31
C ASP A 286 12.63 -22.57 6.33
N ASP A 287 13.48 -23.47 5.87
CA ASP A 287 14.53 -23.24 4.87
C ASP A 287 14.14 -23.61 3.43
N LYS A 288 12.85 -23.90 3.19
CA LYS A 288 12.36 -24.30 1.87
C LYS A 288 12.54 -23.20 0.82
N SER A 289 13.02 -23.56 -0.35
CA SER A 289 13.27 -22.63 -1.45
C SER A 289 11.99 -22.01 -2.05
N THR A 290 10.83 -22.62 -1.85
CA THR A 290 9.55 -22.06 -2.27
C THR A 290 9.14 -20.94 -1.33
N THR A 291 9.02 -19.71 -1.84
CA THR A 291 8.52 -18.58 -1.07
C THR A 291 7.00 -18.50 -1.19
N PRO A 292 6.25 -18.58 -0.10
CA PRO A 292 4.80 -18.41 -0.14
C PRO A 292 4.43 -16.96 -0.51
N GLY A 293 3.24 -16.77 -1.09
CA GLY A 293 2.71 -15.41 -1.23
C GLY A 293 2.52 -14.76 0.14
N LEU A 294 2.76 -13.44 0.23
CA LEU A 294 2.79 -12.71 1.49
C LEU A 294 1.49 -12.90 2.30
N ARG A 295 0.34 -12.65 1.70
CA ARG A 295 -0.97 -12.83 2.32
C ARG A 295 -1.17 -14.26 2.82
N LYS A 296 -0.86 -15.25 1.98
CA LYS A 296 -1.01 -16.66 2.32
C LYS A 296 -0.17 -17.06 3.53
N TYR A 297 1.05 -16.52 3.63
CA TYR A 297 1.93 -16.78 4.76
C TYR A 297 1.36 -16.25 6.08
N TYR A 298 0.93 -14.98 6.10
CA TYR A 298 0.36 -14.36 7.31
C TYR A 298 -1.02 -14.88 7.66
N ALA A 299 -1.84 -15.23 6.67
CA ALA A 299 -3.15 -15.85 6.91
C ALA A 299 -3.02 -17.15 7.69
N GLY A 300 -2.01 -17.97 7.39
CA GLY A 300 -1.79 -19.23 8.07
C GLY A 300 -2.93 -20.24 7.92
N ALA A 301 -2.92 -21.28 8.73
CA ALA A 301 -3.98 -22.28 8.73
C ALA A 301 -5.30 -21.68 9.25
N GLY A 302 -6.36 -21.79 8.46
CA GLY A 302 -7.69 -21.32 8.81
C GLY A 302 -7.88 -19.79 8.77
N ASN A 303 -7.05 -19.07 8.01
CA ASN A 303 -7.14 -17.61 7.83
C ASN A 303 -7.13 -16.79 9.15
N LYS A 304 -6.46 -17.29 10.18
CA LYS A 304 -6.48 -16.66 11.52
C LYS A 304 -5.59 -15.44 11.65
N PHE A 305 -4.64 -15.23 10.74
CA PHE A 305 -3.68 -14.13 10.74
C PHE A 305 -2.91 -13.94 12.06
N SER A 306 -2.72 -15.02 12.82
CA SER A 306 -2.16 -14.97 14.18
C SER A 306 -0.76 -14.33 14.27
N LYS A 307 0.02 -14.40 13.17
CA LYS A 307 1.35 -13.78 13.08
C LYS A 307 1.31 -12.23 13.05
N LEU A 308 0.13 -11.64 12.78
CA LEU A 308 -0.06 -10.19 12.82
C LEU A 308 -0.32 -9.64 14.23
N PHE A 309 -0.61 -10.50 15.20
CA PHE A 309 -1.00 -10.12 16.55
C PHE A 309 0.13 -10.25 17.56
N ASP A 310 1.39 -10.29 17.09
CA ASP A 310 2.57 -10.25 17.94
C ASP A 310 2.78 -8.81 18.44
N ASP A 311 2.92 -8.63 19.75
CA ASP A 311 3.14 -7.32 20.39
C ASP A 311 4.41 -6.61 19.86
N ASN A 312 5.38 -7.36 19.36
CA ASN A 312 6.62 -6.82 18.81
C ASN A 312 6.55 -6.52 17.29
N LEU A 313 5.43 -6.77 16.63
CA LEU A 313 5.33 -6.66 15.17
C LEU A 313 5.77 -5.27 14.68
N LEU A 314 5.12 -4.20 15.16
CA LEU A 314 5.42 -2.83 14.71
C LEU A 314 6.85 -2.42 15.08
N SER A 315 7.33 -2.80 16.26
CA SER A 315 8.71 -2.56 16.67
C SER A 315 9.71 -3.24 15.73
N ASN A 316 9.45 -4.47 15.32
CA ASN A 316 10.30 -5.20 14.38
C ASN A 316 10.26 -4.59 12.97
N LEU A 317 9.09 -4.12 12.50
CA LEU A 317 9.00 -3.40 11.23
C LEU A 317 9.78 -2.08 11.27
N LYS A 318 9.72 -1.33 12.39
CA LYS A 318 10.51 -0.11 12.61
C LYS A 318 12.02 -0.42 12.60
N LYS A 319 12.46 -1.49 13.27
CA LYS A 319 13.86 -1.95 13.21
C LYS A 319 14.28 -2.28 11.77
N ILE A 320 13.48 -3.01 11.00
CA ILE A 320 13.78 -3.29 9.58
C ILE A 320 13.95 -1.99 8.79
N LEU A 321 13.08 -1.02 9.00
CA LEU A 321 13.15 0.28 8.33
C LEU A 321 14.47 1.03 8.61
N ASN A 322 15.04 0.91 9.81
CA ASN A 322 16.32 1.52 10.16
C ASN A 322 17.45 1.10 9.21
N ILE A 323 17.46 -0.16 8.76
CA ILE A 323 18.43 -0.62 7.75
C ILE A 323 18.31 0.20 6.46
N TRP A 324 17.07 0.45 6.00
CA TRP A 324 16.83 1.16 4.75
C TRP A 324 17.11 2.65 4.84
N LEU A 325 16.91 3.28 6.00
CA LEU A 325 17.35 4.65 6.25
C LEU A 325 18.88 4.76 6.11
N VAL A 326 19.62 3.80 6.68
CA VAL A 326 21.09 3.75 6.53
C VAL A 326 21.51 3.46 5.09
N VAL A 327 20.89 2.45 4.45
CA VAL A 327 21.30 2.01 3.10
C VAL A 327 20.92 3.03 2.03
N ASN A 328 19.67 3.51 2.03
CA ASN A 328 19.14 4.32 0.95
C ASN A 328 19.32 5.83 1.18
N LYS A 329 19.25 6.28 2.45
CA LYS A 329 19.35 7.73 2.80
C LYS A 329 20.69 8.13 3.41
N LYS A 330 21.52 7.16 3.84
CA LYS A 330 22.80 7.41 4.51
C LYS A 330 22.63 8.12 5.86
N GLU A 331 21.48 7.94 6.48
CA GLU A 331 21.16 8.54 7.77
C GLU A 331 21.65 7.68 8.93
N THR A 332 21.92 8.32 10.05
CA THR A 332 22.10 7.68 11.34
C THR A 332 20.75 7.64 12.06
N VAL A 333 20.51 6.58 12.82
CA VAL A 333 19.26 6.40 13.56
C VAL A 333 19.56 6.57 15.06
N GLU A 334 18.79 7.43 15.71
CA GLU A 334 18.93 7.67 17.14
C GLU A 334 18.74 6.38 17.95
N GLY A 335 19.62 6.13 18.89
CA GLY A 335 19.62 4.89 19.69
C GLY A 335 20.28 3.69 19.03
N GLU A 336 20.65 3.77 17.74
CA GLU A 336 21.24 2.66 16.97
C GLU A 336 22.72 2.97 16.63
N ALA A 337 23.62 2.76 17.59
CA ALA A 337 25.06 3.11 17.49
C ALA A 337 25.74 2.51 16.23
N TRP A 338 25.34 1.30 15.78
CA TRP A 338 25.88 0.67 14.59
C TRP A 338 25.69 1.49 13.31
N THR A 339 24.68 2.37 13.28
CA THR A 339 24.37 3.22 12.12
C THR A 339 25.43 4.31 11.90
N GLU A 340 26.18 4.68 12.94
CA GLU A 340 27.31 5.61 12.86
C GLU A 340 28.60 4.96 12.37
N ASN A 341 28.70 3.63 12.39
CA ASN A 341 29.88 2.90 11.98
C ASN A 341 30.08 2.94 10.47
N LYS A 342 31.09 3.69 10.03
CA LYS A 342 31.44 3.87 8.61
C LYS A 342 31.79 2.58 7.89
N ASP A 343 32.31 1.59 8.58
CA ASP A 343 32.66 0.30 7.99
C ASP A 343 31.40 -0.55 7.75
N ILE A 344 30.40 -0.46 8.64
CA ILE A 344 29.09 -1.09 8.44
C ILE A 344 28.35 -0.40 7.28
N GLN A 345 28.31 0.93 7.25
CA GLN A 345 27.71 1.66 6.14
C GLN A 345 28.32 1.24 4.78
N LYS A 346 29.64 1.14 4.69
CA LYS A 346 30.32 0.73 3.45
C LYS A 346 30.00 -0.70 3.03
N ILE A 347 29.94 -1.65 3.96
CA ILE A 347 29.64 -3.04 3.61
C ILE A 347 28.16 -3.21 3.23
N LEU A 348 27.25 -2.46 3.84
CA LEU A 348 25.86 -2.41 3.43
C LEU A 348 25.69 -1.80 2.04
N ASP A 349 26.44 -0.73 1.69
CA ASP A 349 26.49 -0.19 0.33
C ASP A 349 27.01 -1.21 -0.67
N ALA A 350 28.01 -1.99 -0.25
CA ALA A 350 28.54 -3.07 -1.06
C ALA A 350 27.48 -4.14 -1.34
N LEU A 351 26.77 -4.58 -0.31
CA LEU A 351 25.67 -5.52 -0.43
C LEU A 351 24.53 -4.96 -1.28
N ASN A 352 24.18 -3.69 -1.12
CA ASN A 352 23.14 -3.03 -1.93
C ASN A 352 23.50 -2.90 -3.42
N SER A 353 24.77 -2.98 -3.75
CA SER A 353 25.25 -3.05 -5.15
C SER A 353 25.27 -4.46 -5.72
N TYR A 354 24.92 -5.48 -4.93
CA TYR A 354 24.87 -6.87 -5.39
C TYR A 354 23.68 -7.08 -6.36
N PRO A 355 23.82 -7.84 -7.44
CA PRO A 355 22.83 -7.91 -8.53
C PRO A 355 21.45 -8.48 -8.17
N ASN A 356 21.27 -9.05 -7.00
CA ASN A 356 19.97 -9.54 -6.53
C ASN A 356 19.71 -9.17 -5.07
N GLU A 357 18.47 -9.38 -4.62
CA GLU A 357 18.01 -8.91 -3.31
C GLU A 357 18.14 -9.95 -2.18
N PHE A 358 18.66 -11.16 -2.45
CA PHE A 358 18.73 -12.22 -1.43
C PHE A 358 19.62 -11.87 -0.23
N TRP A 359 20.56 -10.95 -0.38
CA TRP A 359 21.38 -10.46 0.72
C TRP A 359 20.58 -9.74 1.82
N LYS A 360 19.43 -9.18 1.47
CA LYS A 360 18.57 -8.42 2.39
C LYS A 360 18.09 -9.29 3.55
N TYR A 361 17.69 -10.52 3.25
CA TYR A 361 17.08 -11.41 4.23
C TYR A 361 18.01 -11.76 5.39
N PRO A 362 19.21 -12.32 5.20
CA PRO A 362 20.11 -12.64 6.31
C PRO A 362 20.60 -11.41 7.06
N VAL A 363 20.73 -10.26 6.42
CA VAL A 363 21.06 -8.99 7.09
C VAL A 363 19.96 -8.60 8.07
N ILE A 364 18.70 -8.65 7.63
CA ILE A 364 17.54 -8.33 8.46
C ILE A 364 17.36 -9.35 9.57
N VAL A 365 17.45 -10.65 9.27
CA VAL A 365 17.32 -11.71 10.26
C VAL A 365 18.41 -11.58 11.34
N TYR A 366 19.65 -11.29 10.94
CA TYR A 366 20.75 -11.09 11.88
C TYR A 366 20.51 -9.87 12.78
N TYR A 367 20.09 -8.76 12.21
CA TYR A 367 19.81 -7.54 12.96
C TYR A 367 18.66 -7.76 13.95
N LEU A 368 17.52 -8.27 13.51
CA LEU A 368 16.39 -8.52 14.40
C LEU A 368 16.72 -9.47 15.53
N GLN A 369 17.53 -10.50 15.26
CA GLN A 369 17.86 -11.53 16.26
C GLN A 369 18.91 -11.10 17.26
N HIS A 370 19.88 -10.27 16.87
CA HIS A 370 21.08 -10.02 17.66
C HIS A 370 21.35 -8.55 18.01
N SER A 371 20.49 -7.60 17.59
CA SER A 371 20.69 -6.15 17.81
C SER A 371 20.91 -5.78 19.28
N ASP A 372 20.28 -6.50 20.18
CA ASP A 372 20.30 -6.21 21.62
C ASP A 372 21.51 -6.84 22.37
N THR A 373 22.45 -7.46 21.63
CA THR A 373 23.65 -8.06 22.22
C THR A 373 24.81 -7.06 22.35
N GLU A 374 25.60 -7.14 23.42
CA GLU A 374 26.71 -6.23 23.76
C GLU A 374 27.74 -6.08 22.62
N ASP A 375 28.06 -7.18 21.93
CA ASP A 375 29.03 -7.21 20.81
C ASP A 375 28.39 -7.07 19.44
N PHE A 376 27.14 -6.60 19.35
CA PHE A 376 26.36 -6.58 18.08
C PHE A 376 27.13 -5.92 16.95
N GLU A 377 27.57 -4.69 17.12
CA GLU A 377 28.20 -3.89 16.05
C GLU A 377 29.40 -4.61 15.42
N LYS A 378 30.28 -5.15 16.26
CA LYS A 378 31.47 -5.89 15.84
C LYS A 378 31.12 -7.20 15.10
N ASN A 379 30.14 -7.93 15.63
CA ASN A 379 29.72 -9.20 15.05
C ASN A 379 28.93 -8.98 13.76
N PHE A 380 28.08 -7.95 13.69
CA PHE A 380 27.31 -7.56 12.51
C PHE A 380 28.24 -7.16 11.35
N LEU A 381 29.28 -6.37 11.65
CA LEU A 381 30.27 -6.03 10.64
C LEU A 381 30.99 -7.27 10.07
N LYS A 382 31.38 -8.21 10.94
CA LYS A 382 32.01 -9.46 10.52
C LYS A 382 31.05 -10.31 9.68
N PHE A 383 29.81 -10.41 10.13
CA PHE A 383 28.75 -11.13 9.44
C PHE A 383 28.51 -10.56 8.03
N CYS A 384 28.29 -9.26 7.90
CA CYS A 384 28.06 -8.61 6.60
C CYS A 384 29.24 -8.75 5.65
N ARG A 385 30.48 -8.65 6.16
CA ARG A 385 31.69 -8.87 5.36
C ARG A 385 31.77 -10.29 4.82
N LYS A 386 31.49 -11.28 5.68
CA LYS A 386 31.51 -12.68 5.27
C LYS A 386 30.40 -12.99 4.27
N LEU A 387 29.18 -12.49 4.53
CA LEU A 387 28.05 -12.63 3.62
C LEU A 387 28.38 -12.09 2.23
N PHE A 388 28.92 -10.87 2.15
CA PHE A 388 29.31 -10.27 0.88
C PHE A 388 30.41 -11.08 0.16
N ALA A 389 31.40 -11.57 0.89
CA ALA A 389 32.47 -12.38 0.33
C ALA A 389 31.94 -13.69 -0.29
N ASP A 390 31.06 -14.39 0.44
CA ASP A 390 30.50 -15.66 -0.04
C ASP A 390 29.55 -15.42 -1.25
N LEU A 391 28.70 -14.39 -1.19
CA LEU A 391 27.82 -14.01 -2.28
C LEU A 391 28.60 -13.63 -3.55
N LEU A 392 29.62 -12.80 -3.42
CA LEU A 392 30.45 -12.38 -4.54
C LEU A 392 31.20 -13.57 -5.16
N SER A 393 31.71 -14.47 -4.32
CA SER A 393 32.41 -15.66 -4.81
C SER A 393 31.50 -16.55 -5.66
N VAL A 394 30.27 -16.83 -5.16
CA VAL A 394 29.29 -17.61 -5.93
C VAL A 394 28.86 -16.91 -7.20
N TYR A 395 28.65 -15.60 -7.17
CA TYR A 395 28.25 -14.82 -8.34
C TYR A 395 29.31 -14.83 -9.45
N LEU A 396 30.59 -14.75 -9.10
CA LEU A 396 31.69 -14.81 -10.06
C LEU A 396 31.79 -16.16 -10.77
N GLU A 397 31.38 -17.25 -10.12
CA GLU A 397 31.31 -18.58 -10.75
C GLU A 397 30.01 -18.77 -11.53
N ILE A 398 28.87 -18.50 -10.87
CA ILE A 398 27.51 -18.73 -11.41
C ILE A 398 26.67 -17.47 -11.22
N PRO A 399 26.61 -16.58 -12.21
CA PRO A 399 25.91 -15.29 -12.08
C PRO A 399 24.40 -15.44 -12.22
N THR A 400 23.77 -16.31 -11.41
CA THR A 400 22.35 -16.53 -11.37
C THR A 400 21.77 -16.31 -9.98
N ILE A 401 20.55 -15.77 -9.92
CA ILE A 401 19.84 -15.51 -8.67
C ILE A 401 19.64 -16.78 -7.86
N ASN A 402 19.33 -17.89 -8.51
CA ASN A 402 19.02 -19.16 -7.84
C ASN A 402 20.24 -19.83 -7.20
N ALA A 403 21.45 -19.47 -7.61
CA ALA A 403 22.69 -20.07 -7.08
C ALA A 403 22.86 -19.87 -5.56
N VAL A 404 22.33 -18.79 -4.99
CA VAL A 404 22.48 -18.43 -3.58
C VAL A 404 21.23 -18.67 -2.74
N LYS A 405 20.08 -18.86 -3.35
CA LYS A 405 18.77 -18.89 -2.66
C LYS A 405 18.71 -19.92 -1.52
N SER A 406 19.09 -21.17 -1.79
CA SER A 406 19.02 -22.22 -0.76
C SER A 406 20.03 -21.99 0.37
N ALA A 407 21.24 -21.50 0.05
CA ALA A 407 22.25 -21.21 1.06
C ALA A 407 21.83 -20.04 1.97
N ILE A 408 21.17 -19.04 1.42
CA ILE A 408 20.63 -17.91 2.18
C ILE A 408 19.55 -18.38 3.15
N LEU A 409 18.58 -19.18 2.72
CA LEU A 409 17.50 -19.63 3.61
C LEU A 409 18.01 -20.53 4.75
N LYS A 410 19.02 -21.36 4.51
CA LYS A 410 19.71 -22.11 5.55
C LYS A 410 20.49 -21.21 6.50
N LEU A 411 21.14 -20.17 5.95
CA LEU A 411 21.83 -19.16 6.75
C LEU A 411 20.85 -18.43 7.68
N ASP A 412 19.67 -18.03 7.18
CA ASP A 412 18.63 -17.37 7.97
C ASP A 412 18.25 -18.24 9.19
N VAL A 413 18.02 -19.53 8.99
CA VAL A 413 17.75 -20.48 10.10
C VAL A 413 18.93 -20.60 11.06
N SER A 414 20.15 -20.64 10.53
CA SER A 414 21.38 -20.74 11.35
C SER A 414 21.61 -19.51 12.25
N ILE A 415 21.20 -18.33 11.78
CA ILE A 415 21.30 -17.05 12.54
C ILE A 415 20.44 -17.10 13.80
N ILE A 416 19.26 -17.70 13.77
CA ILE A 416 18.39 -17.80 14.96
C ILE A 416 19.04 -18.57 16.08
N GLY A 417 19.86 -19.56 15.76
CA GLY A 417 20.55 -20.40 16.75
C GLY A 417 21.87 -19.84 17.30
N SER A 418 22.48 -18.85 16.61
CA SER A 418 23.81 -18.38 16.97
C SER A 418 24.19 -17.04 16.36
N SER A 419 24.85 -16.17 17.15
CA SER A 419 25.49 -14.94 16.64
C SER A 419 26.72 -15.21 15.73
N LYS A 420 27.14 -16.47 15.63
CA LYS A 420 28.16 -16.96 14.71
C LYS A 420 27.60 -18.06 13.82
N PRO A 421 26.70 -17.70 12.87
CA PRO A 421 25.97 -18.66 12.07
C PRO A 421 26.88 -19.44 11.12
N SER A 422 26.42 -20.63 10.72
CA SER A 422 27.08 -21.45 9.71
C SER A 422 26.78 -20.92 8.32
N PHE A 423 27.81 -20.71 7.52
CA PHE A 423 27.71 -20.29 6.12
C PHE A 423 27.91 -21.51 5.21
N GLU A 424 26.81 -22.09 4.75
CA GLU A 424 26.80 -23.27 3.87
C GLU A 424 26.72 -22.88 2.39
N PHE A 425 27.51 -21.88 1.98
CA PHE A 425 27.63 -21.54 0.58
C PHE A 425 28.54 -22.51 -0.15
N ARG A 426 28.28 -22.68 -1.45
CA ARG A 426 29.12 -23.48 -2.31
C ARG A 426 30.56 -22.96 -2.27
N THR A 427 31.50 -23.89 -2.12
CA THR A 427 32.93 -23.56 -2.24
C THR A 427 33.27 -23.41 -3.71
N VAL A 428 33.81 -22.24 -4.06
CA VAL A 428 34.29 -21.92 -5.40
C VAL A 428 35.76 -22.30 -5.53
N ASP A 429 36.14 -22.90 -6.65
CA ASP A 429 37.54 -23.20 -6.91
C ASP A 429 38.36 -21.91 -7.00
N SER A 430 39.49 -21.87 -6.28
CA SER A 430 40.32 -20.68 -6.20
C SER A 430 40.93 -20.26 -7.54
N GLN A 431 41.22 -21.23 -8.42
CA GLN A 431 41.75 -20.95 -9.76
C GLN A 431 40.66 -20.33 -10.64
N VAL A 432 39.45 -20.92 -10.63
CA VAL A 432 38.28 -20.37 -11.36
C VAL A 432 37.97 -18.95 -10.89
N LEU A 433 38.02 -18.68 -9.60
CA LEU A 433 37.79 -17.35 -9.05
C LEU A 433 38.87 -16.35 -9.49
N ALA A 434 40.14 -16.75 -9.44
CA ALA A 434 41.26 -15.93 -9.87
C ALA A 434 41.18 -15.58 -11.40
N ASP A 435 40.83 -16.57 -12.23
CA ASP A 435 40.68 -16.39 -13.66
C ASP A 435 39.49 -15.49 -14.00
N ARG A 436 38.38 -15.62 -13.32
CA ARG A 436 37.21 -14.71 -13.49
C ARG A 436 37.52 -13.29 -13.05
N ILE A 437 38.20 -13.10 -11.94
CA ILE A 437 38.65 -11.79 -11.46
C ILE A 437 39.64 -11.17 -12.52
N LYS A 438 40.54 -11.97 -13.07
CA LYS A 438 41.47 -11.52 -14.10
C LYS A 438 40.75 -11.08 -15.37
N ILE A 439 39.76 -11.86 -15.85
CA ILE A 439 38.93 -11.52 -17.02
C ILE A 439 38.16 -10.21 -16.75
N LEU A 440 37.59 -10.05 -15.61
CA LEU A 440 36.89 -8.81 -15.22
C LEU A 440 37.88 -7.61 -15.23
N ILE A 441 39.12 -7.84 -14.80
CA ILE A 441 40.18 -6.84 -14.83
C ILE A 441 40.53 -6.46 -16.27
N GLU A 442 40.68 -7.41 -17.16
CA GLU A 442 41.08 -7.23 -18.55
C GLU A 442 39.97 -6.62 -19.43
N MET A 443 38.69 -6.93 -19.18
CA MET A 443 37.54 -6.45 -19.97
C MET A 443 37.10 -5.00 -19.67
N GLN A 444 37.87 -4.19 -18.94
CA GLN A 444 37.52 -2.82 -18.53
C GLN A 444 36.19 -2.71 -17.74
N PHE A 445 35.50 -3.82 -17.47
CA PHE A 445 34.39 -3.87 -16.48
C PHE A 445 34.86 -3.49 -15.07
N VAL A 446 36.17 -3.45 -14.92
CA VAL A 446 36.93 -3.04 -13.74
C VAL A 446 36.81 -1.57 -13.39
N CYS A 447 36.37 -0.73 -14.29
CA CYS A 447 36.10 0.63 -13.87
C CYS A 447 35.08 0.67 -12.72
N PHE A 448 34.07 -0.18 -12.77
CA PHE A 448 33.05 -0.24 -11.70
C PHE A 448 33.57 -0.94 -10.44
N LEU A 449 34.14 -2.13 -10.55
CA LEU A 449 34.65 -2.86 -9.39
C LEU A 449 35.91 -2.18 -8.78
N ARG A 450 36.78 -1.64 -9.61
CA ARG A 450 37.98 -0.91 -9.16
C ARG A 450 37.64 0.47 -8.60
N LEU A 451 36.75 1.24 -9.21
CA LEU A 451 36.19 2.47 -8.68
C LEU A 451 35.42 2.19 -7.39
N TRP A 452 34.69 1.09 -7.34
CA TRP A 452 33.90 0.70 -6.18
C TRP A 452 34.79 0.21 -5.03
N LEU A 453 35.77 -0.68 -5.27
CA LEU A 453 36.76 -1.13 -4.30
C LEU A 453 37.68 0.02 -3.83
N THR A 454 38.10 0.90 -4.74
CA THR A 454 38.91 2.06 -4.39
C THR A 454 38.12 3.14 -3.69
N LYS A 455 36.88 3.42 -4.14
CA LYS A 455 35.96 4.37 -3.49
C LYS A 455 35.61 3.95 -2.06
N ASN A 456 35.49 2.63 -1.84
CA ASN A 456 35.21 2.08 -0.51
C ASN A 456 36.48 1.67 0.26
N LYS A 457 37.69 1.92 -0.25
CA LYS A 457 38.97 1.55 0.38
C LYS A 457 39.02 0.09 0.83
N MET A 458 38.50 -0.83 0.01
CA MET A 458 38.48 -2.27 0.27
C MET A 458 39.57 -3.00 -0.50
N ARG A 459 40.12 -4.05 0.06
CA ARG A 459 41.00 -5.02 -0.60
C ARG A 459 40.45 -6.42 -0.44
N CYS A 460 40.50 -7.19 -1.51
CA CYS A 460 40.06 -8.57 -1.53
C CYS A 460 41.28 -9.49 -1.64
N PHE A 461 41.34 -10.51 -0.82
CA PHE A 461 42.38 -11.56 -0.85
C PHE A 461 41.73 -12.94 -0.85
N LEU A 462 42.34 -13.85 -1.59
CA LEU A 462 41.98 -15.26 -1.62
C LEU A 462 42.84 -16.03 -0.61
N THR A 463 42.19 -16.66 0.35
CA THR A 463 42.86 -17.62 1.26
C THR A 463 42.02 -18.87 1.33
N ASN A 464 42.66 -20.04 1.09
CA ASN A 464 42.03 -21.36 1.15
C ASN A 464 40.74 -21.46 0.31
N GLY A 465 40.71 -20.91 -0.91
CA GLY A 465 39.55 -20.94 -1.82
C GLY A 465 38.38 -20.07 -1.38
N ARG A 466 38.55 -19.18 -0.42
CA ARG A 466 37.55 -18.21 0.05
C ARG A 466 38.01 -16.78 -0.18
N LEU A 467 37.10 -15.94 -0.63
CA LEU A 467 37.34 -14.50 -0.77
C LEU A 467 37.18 -13.81 0.58
N ASN A 468 38.24 -13.14 1.03
CA ASN A 468 38.22 -12.32 2.24
C ASN A 468 38.28 -10.85 1.86
N ILE A 469 37.43 -10.02 2.47
CA ILE A 469 37.30 -8.59 2.19
C ILE A 469 37.76 -7.79 3.40
N PHE A 470 38.73 -6.88 3.19
CA PHE A 470 39.29 -6.04 4.24
C PHE A 470 39.16 -4.55 3.90
N PHE A 471 38.87 -3.74 4.90
CA PHE A 471 38.91 -2.29 4.76
C PHE A 471 40.28 -1.72 5.10
N HIS A 472 40.71 -0.74 4.35
CA HIS A 472 41.99 -0.07 4.58
C HIS A 472 41.84 1.01 5.67
N LYS A 473 42.45 0.83 6.82
CA LYS A 473 42.58 1.89 7.83
C LYS A 473 44.03 2.34 7.86
N ASN A 474 44.30 3.59 7.45
CA ASN A 474 45.61 4.25 7.53
C ASN A 474 46.82 3.43 7.04
N GLY A 475 46.68 2.76 5.87
CA GLY A 475 47.83 2.10 5.24
C GLY A 475 48.25 0.75 5.84
N ARG A 476 47.61 0.25 6.88
CA ARG A 476 47.90 -1.06 7.48
C ARG A 476 46.75 -2.05 7.24
N LEU A 477 47.09 -3.28 6.85
CA LEU A 477 46.19 -4.42 6.80
C LEU A 477 45.75 -4.80 8.20
N ILE A 478 44.47 -4.83 8.45
CA ILE A 478 43.90 -5.39 9.68
C ILE A 478 43.43 -6.80 9.34
N THR A 479 44.12 -7.83 9.80
CA THR A 479 43.66 -9.21 9.80
C THR A 479 42.76 -9.40 11.02
N SER A 480 41.58 -9.92 10.81
CA SER A 480 40.74 -10.40 11.93
C SER A 480 40.43 -11.87 11.78
#